data_e859fc0725aa7d5114546d694d877f7a
#
_entry.id   e859fc0725aa7d5114546d694d877f7a
#
_cell.length_a   1.000
_cell.length_b   1.000
_cell.length_c   1.000
_cell.angle_alpha   90.00
_cell.angle_beta   90.00
_cell.angle_gamma   90.00
#
_symmetry.space_group_name_H-M   'P 1'
#
loop_
_entity.id
_entity.type
_entity.pdbx_description
1 polymer ?
#
loop_
_entity_poly.entity_id
_entity_poly.type
_entity_poly.pdbx_seq_one_letter_code
_entity_poly.pdbx_strand_id
1 'polypeptide(L)'
;MDVVDAHSHLFPAAWVPHGRMPADMFDVEALLARQEEAGVATSVVSDPHIWYGDLDPGTIDYAREYNNFAAELQRDHPNRVVALATATPWRGQEHIAEAERALDELGLAGIAVATSDQGQYLEAIPEAFWELVLDRDATVFLHPGGTVVGQELMDMYRLGEVCGRPLDTTVSLARLVLHGVLERLPRLRLLCAHAGGAICAIADRLDFGHELRDYAPLGPWGAVNLSEPPSAYVARLHLDTVTYGAALLRLALNRVGASQLVFGSDNPPVPFPLRRSLGYVEALDLTEGETAAVLGRNARALFHVR
;
A
#
# COMPACT_ATOMS: atom_id res chain seq x y z
N MET A 1 -19.91 -1.89 -14.90
CA MET A 1 -19.17 -1.87 -13.61
C MET A 1 -17.91 -1.08 -13.86
N ASP A 2 -17.68 -0.03 -13.07
CA ASP A 2 -16.51 0.80 -13.25
C ASP A 2 -15.37 0.23 -12.41
N VAL A 3 -14.40 -0.35 -13.08
CA VAL A 3 -13.22 -0.93 -12.44
C VAL A 3 -12.29 0.19 -11.98
N VAL A 4 -11.81 0.11 -10.74
CA VAL A 4 -10.81 1.03 -10.17
C VAL A 4 -9.56 0.24 -9.82
N ASP A 5 -8.44 0.59 -10.45
CA ASP A 5 -7.13 0.05 -10.10
C ASP A 5 -6.54 0.88 -8.96
N ALA A 6 -6.49 0.32 -7.76
CA ALA A 6 -6.07 1.02 -6.55
C ALA A 6 -4.55 0.95 -6.29
N HIS A 7 -3.77 0.33 -7.19
CA HIS A 7 -2.34 0.19 -7.04
C HIS A 7 -1.65 0.38 -8.40
N SER A 8 -1.32 1.63 -8.68
CA SER A 8 -0.57 2.04 -9.86
C SER A 8 0.50 3.06 -9.48
N HIS A 9 1.52 3.20 -10.31
CA HIS A 9 2.64 4.10 -10.07
C HIS A 9 2.92 5.01 -11.26
N LEU A 10 3.26 6.26 -10.99
CA LEU A 10 3.72 7.20 -12.00
C LEU A 10 4.66 8.21 -11.37
N PHE A 11 5.72 8.58 -12.09
CA PHE A 11 6.67 9.61 -11.70
C PHE A 11 6.55 10.85 -12.60
N PRO A 12 7.03 12.02 -12.14
CA PRO A 12 7.18 13.18 -12.97
C PRO A 12 8.02 12.88 -14.23
N ALA A 13 7.54 13.28 -15.41
CA ALA A 13 8.28 13.07 -16.66
C ALA A 13 9.66 13.74 -16.65
N ALA A 14 9.83 14.82 -15.87
CA ALA A 14 11.11 15.50 -15.71
C ALA A 14 12.19 14.64 -15.01
N TRP A 15 11.79 13.59 -14.31
CA TRP A 15 12.71 12.69 -13.62
C TRP A 15 13.34 11.63 -14.53
N VAL A 16 12.94 11.55 -15.80
CA VAL A 16 13.58 10.69 -16.81
C VAL A 16 14.90 11.35 -17.23
N PRO A 17 16.02 10.68 -17.33
CA PRO A 17 16.24 9.24 -17.56
C PRO A 17 17.40 8.65 -16.74
N HIS A 18 17.16 8.07 -15.59
CA HIS A 18 18.26 7.40 -14.87
C HIS A 18 18.21 5.87 -14.96
N GLY A 19 17.83 5.36 -16.09
CA GLY A 19 18.30 4.09 -16.68
C GLY A 19 17.81 2.76 -16.12
N ARG A 20 17.07 2.66 -15.01
CA ARG A 20 16.65 1.36 -14.44
C ARG A 20 15.13 1.15 -14.36
N MET A 21 14.37 2.23 -14.42
CA MET A 21 12.90 2.16 -14.34
C MET A 21 12.30 2.01 -15.73
N PRO A 22 11.18 1.29 -15.87
CA PRO A 22 10.43 1.25 -17.12
C PRO A 22 10.02 2.68 -17.55
N ALA A 23 10.20 3.00 -18.83
CA ALA A 23 9.86 4.32 -19.37
C ALA A 23 8.39 4.69 -19.13
N ASP A 24 7.52 3.69 -19.11
CA ASP A 24 6.08 3.84 -18.89
C ASP A 24 5.73 4.37 -17.49
N MET A 25 6.65 4.32 -16.53
CA MET A 25 6.46 4.96 -15.21
C MET A 25 6.52 6.49 -15.27
N PHE A 26 6.86 7.06 -16.41
CA PHE A 26 6.96 8.50 -16.65
C PHE A 26 6.03 8.97 -17.77
N ASP A 27 5.11 8.09 -18.19
CA ASP A 27 4.25 8.29 -19.36
C ASP A 27 2.78 8.10 -18.96
N VAL A 28 2.08 9.21 -18.76
CA VAL A 28 0.65 9.21 -18.44
C VAL A 28 -0.20 8.67 -19.59
N GLU A 29 0.18 8.92 -20.84
CA GLU A 29 -0.58 8.43 -21.99
C GLU A 29 -0.51 6.90 -22.09
N ALA A 30 0.64 6.30 -21.74
CA ALA A 30 0.78 4.85 -21.64
C ALA A 30 -0.12 4.29 -20.52
N LEU A 31 -0.24 4.95 -19.36
CA LEU A 31 -1.17 4.56 -18.30
C LEU A 31 -2.62 4.60 -18.79
N LEU A 32 -3.04 5.70 -19.41
CA LEU A 32 -4.40 5.88 -19.91
C LEU A 32 -4.75 4.87 -21.01
N ALA A 33 -3.82 4.57 -21.91
CA ALA A 33 -4.01 3.56 -22.95
C ALA A 33 -4.22 2.16 -22.37
N ARG A 34 -3.46 1.78 -21.34
CA ARG A 34 -3.64 0.49 -20.63
C ARG A 34 -4.96 0.39 -19.90
N GLN A 35 -5.41 1.49 -19.28
CA GLN A 35 -6.75 1.56 -18.68
C GLN A 35 -7.83 1.25 -19.72
N GLU A 36 -7.75 1.92 -20.88
CA GLU A 36 -8.73 1.75 -21.94
C GLU A 36 -8.75 0.32 -22.49
N GLU A 37 -7.57 -0.25 -22.77
CA GLU A 37 -7.44 -1.63 -23.25
C GLU A 37 -8.06 -2.66 -22.27
N ALA A 38 -7.92 -2.43 -20.97
CA ALA A 38 -8.39 -3.35 -19.94
C ALA A 38 -9.82 -3.07 -19.43
N GLY A 39 -10.42 -1.94 -19.81
CA GLY A 39 -11.71 -1.49 -19.27
C GLY A 39 -11.62 -0.99 -17.83
N VAL A 40 -10.46 -0.48 -17.41
CA VAL A 40 -10.25 0.18 -16.12
C VAL A 40 -10.69 1.64 -16.25
N ALA A 41 -11.63 2.06 -15.41
CA ALA A 41 -12.17 3.42 -15.46
C ALA A 41 -11.22 4.44 -14.80
N THR A 42 -10.63 4.09 -13.67
CA THR A 42 -9.80 4.98 -12.85
C THR A 42 -8.61 4.21 -12.29
N SER A 43 -7.44 4.83 -12.25
CA SER A 43 -6.28 4.34 -11.49
C SER A 43 -5.95 5.26 -10.33
N VAL A 44 -5.69 4.68 -9.17
CA VAL A 44 -5.11 5.37 -8.02
C VAL A 44 -3.60 5.30 -8.16
N VAL A 45 -2.98 6.45 -8.36
CA VAL A 45 -1.55 6.58 -8.60
C VAL A 45 -0.84 6.97 -7.32
N SER A 46 0.25 6.28 -7.02
CA SER A 46 1.09 6.52 -5.84
C SER A 46 2.57 6.46 -6.17
N ASP A 47 3.37 7.03 -5.30
CA ASP A 47 4.81 6.82 -5.26
C ASP A 47 5.12 5.39 -4.75
N PRO A 48 5.96 4.59 -5.44
CA PRO A 48 6.37 3.28 -4.96
C PRO A 48 7.43 3.32 -3.85
N HIS A 49 7.86 4.48 -3.36
CA HIS A 49 8.88 4.66 -2.31
C HIS A 49 10.20 3.95 -2.58
N ILE A 50 10.64 3.94 -3.82
CA ILE A 50 11.91 3.32 -4.23
C ILE A 50 12.92 4.39 -4.62
N TRP A 51 14.21 4.10 -4.36
CA TRP A 51 15.31 4.93 -4.84
C TRP A 51 15.32 5.01 -6.36
N TYR A 52 15.41 6.22 -6.85
CA TYR A 52 15.46 6.49 -8.27
C TYR A 52 16.60 7.46 -8.60
N GLY A 53 17.65 6.93 -9.20
CA GLY A 53 18.86 7.72 -9.49
C GLY A 53 19.46 8.29 -8.20
N ASP A 54 19.61 9.61 -8.14
CA ASP A 54 20.10 10.34 -6.97
C ASP A 54 18.97 10.86 -6.05
N LEU A 55 17.70 10.54 -6.38
CA LEU A 55 16.54 10.99 -5.60
C LEU A 55 16.30 10.06 -4.42
N ASP A 56 16.34 10.62 -3.21
CA ASP A 56 15.96 9.93 -1.98
C ASP A 56 14.48 10.20 -1.67
N PRO A 57 13.59 9.19 -1.76
CA PRO A 57 12.16 9.34 -1.48
C PRO A 57 11.87 9.77 -0.04
N GLY A 58 12.86 9.69 0.85
CA GLY A 58 12.75 10.18 2.21
C GLY A 58 13.05 11.66 2.40
N THR A 59 13.42 12.43 1.36
CA THR A 59 13.64 13.88 1.50
C THR A 59 12.36 14.68 1.39
N ILE A 60 12.31 15.82 2.06
CA ILE A 60 11.12 16.70 2.02
C ILE A 60 10.94 17.33 0.63
N ASP A 61 12.04 17.62 -0.07
CA ASP A 61 11.97 18.20 -1.41
C ASP A 61 11.40 17.18 -2.41
N TYR A 62 11.78 15.91 -2.30
CA TYR A 62 11.16 14.83 -3.07
C TYR A 62 9.65 14.76 -2.81
N ALA A 63 9.24 14.75 -1.54
CA ALA A 63 7.82 14.68 -1.19
C ALA A 63 7.03 15.85 -1.77
N ARG A 64 7.54 17.07 -1.67
CA ARG A 64 6.91 18.27 -2.21
C ARG A 64 6.79 18.25 -3.74
N GLU A 65 7.86 17.86 -4.41
CA GLU A 65 7.87 17.76 -5.88
C GLU A 65 6.89 16.69 -6.37
N TYR A 66 6.92 15.50 -5.75
CA TYR A 66 5.98 14.45 -6.08
C TYR A 66 4.53 14.84 -5.82
N ASN A 67 4.23 15.43 -4.66
CA ASN A 67 2.85 15.81 -4.30
C ASN A 67 2.28 16.89 -5.21
N ASN A 68 3.10 17.86 -5.64
CA ASN A 68 2.70 18.85 -6.63
C ASN A 68 2.39 18.18 -7.98
N PHE A 69 3.25 17.31 -8.47
CA PHE A 69 3.03 16.51 -9.69
C PHE A 69 1.74 15.68 -9.58
N ALA A 70 1.54 14.98 -8.47
CA ALA A 70 0.36 14.14 -8.23
C ALA A 70 -0.94 14.95 -8.31
N ALA A 71 -0.93 16.16 -7.75
CA ALA A 71 -2.08 17.07 -7.79
C ALA A 71 -2.36 17.59 -9.23
N GLU A 72 -1.31 17.91 -9.98
CA GLU A 72 -1.42 18.29 -11.39
C GLU A 72 -1.98 17.15 -12.23
N LEU A 73 -1.43 15.95 -12.07
CA LEU A 73 -1.88 14.75 -12.76
C LEU A 73 -3.38 14.46 -12.51
N GLN A 74 -3.81 14.51 -11.26
CA GLN A 74 -5.22 14.30 -10.90
C GLN A 74 -6.14 15.38 -11.51
N ARG A 75 -5.71 16.65 -11.50
CA ARG A 75 -6.47 17.76 -12.04
C ARG A 75 -6.61 17.66 -13.58
N ASP A 76 -5.54 17.25 -14.25
CA ASP A 76 -5.48 17.21 -15.70
C ASP A 76 -6.20 15.98 -16.29
N HIS A 77 -6.37 14.92 -15.49
CA HIS A 77 -7.07 13.68 -15.87
C HIS A 77 -8.22 13.33 -14.92
N PRO A 78 -9.21 14.21 -14.75
CA PRO A 78 -10.32 13.99 -13.82
C PRO A 78 -11.10 12.72 -14.19
N ASN A 79 -11.53 11.95 -13.21
CA ASN A 79 -12.22 10.66 -13.34
C ASN A 79 -11.36 9.50 -13.90
N ARG A 80 -10.15 9.76 -14.43
CA ARG A 80 -9.23 8.73 -14.92
C ARG A 80 -8.11 8.46 -13.94
N VAL A 81 -7.68 9.50 -13.22
CA VAL A 81 -6.61 9.41 -12.21
C VAL A 81 -7.09 10.00 -10.90
N VAL A 82 -6.83 9.27 -9.84
CA VAL A 82 -6.85 9.69 -8.45
C VAL A 82 -5.42 9.55 -7.93
N ALA A 83 -4.89 10.53 -7.24
CA ALA A 83 -3.51 10.50 -6.80
C ALA A 83 -3.38 10.55 -5.28
N LEU A 84 -2.37 9.85 -4.77
CA LEU A 84 -2.01 9.83 -3.36
C LEU A 84 -0.80 10.72 -3.12
N ALA A 85 -0.77 11.36 -1.95
CA ALA A 85 0.43 12.01 -1.45
C ALA A 85 1.51 10.98 -1.12
N THR A 86 2.78 11.39 -1.19
CA THR A 86 3.87 10.64 -0.58
C THR A 86 4.30 11.30 0.73
N ALA A 87 4.60 10.51 1.75
CA ALA A 87 5.14 11.00 3.02
C ALA A 87 6.12 10.01 3.64
N THR A 88 7.12 10.55 4.36
CA THR A 88 8.04 9.78 5.19
C THR A 88 7.96 10.30 6.64
N PRO A 89 6.87 9.96 7.37
CA PRO A 89 6.53 10.60 8.65
C PRO A 89 7.58 10.38 9.75
N TRP A 90 8.43 9.36 9.65
CA TRP A 90 9.55 9.13 10.59
C TRP A 90 10.59 10.26 10.59
N ARG A 91 10.68 11.01 9.49
CA ARG A 91 11.69 12.08 9.32
C ARG A 91 11.25 13.44 9.88
N GLY A 92 10.14 13.46 10.62
CA GLY A 92 9.77 14.59 11.47
C GLY A 92 8.61 15.45 10.98
N GLN A 93 8.42 16.58 11.68
CA GLN A 93 7.24 17.41 11.55
C GLN A 93 7.06 18.03 10.16
N GLU A 94 8.14 18.27 9.40
CA GLU A 94 8.04 18.81 8.04
C GLU A 94 7.31 17.85 7.09
N HIS A 95 7.53 16.52 7.23
CA HIS A 95 6.85 15.53 6.42
C HIS A 95 5.37 15.39 6.80
N ILE A 96 5.04 15.57 8.09
CA ILE A 96 3.65 15.56 8.54
C ILE A 96 2.93 16.82 8.02
N ALA A 97 3.56 17.98 8.10
CA ALA A 97 3.00 19.23 7.56
C ALA A 97 2.82 19.18 6.03
N GLU A 98 3.74 18.53 5.31
CA GLU A 98 3.60 18.34 3.87
C GLU A 98 2.44 17.37 3.54
N ALA A 99 2.27 16.30 4.32
CA ALA A 99 1.12 15.41 4.17
C ALA A 99 -0.21 16.14 4.43
N GLU A 100 -0.25 17.02 5.44
CA GLU A 100 -1.41 17.89 5.69
C GLU A 100 -1.69 18.83 4.51
N ARG A 101 -0.66 19.52 3.99
CA ARG A 101 -0.78 20.37 2.80
C ARG A 101 -1.31 19.59 1.59
N ALA A 102 -0.79 18.38 1.39
CA ALA A 102 -1.19 17.53 0.27
C ALA A 102 -2.67 17.11 0.34
N LEU A 103 -3.18 16.84 1.52
CA LEU A 103 -4.61 16.52 1.71
C LEU A 103 -5.49 17.78 1.62
N ASP A 104 -5.13 18.84 2.33
CA ASP A 104 -6.01 20.00 2.55
C ASP A 104 -5.96 21.03 1.40
N GLU A 105 -4.78 21.28 0.83
CA GLU A 105 -4.59 22.29 -0.22
C GLU A 105 -4.52 21.69 -1.62
N LEU A 106 -3.85 20.54 -1.78
CA LEU A 106 -3.71 19.89 -3.08
C LEU A 106 -4.87 18.94 -3.39
N GLY A 107 -5.66 18.53 -2.40
CA GLY A 107 -6.84 17.68 -2.58
C GLY A 107 -6.50 16.24 -2.99
N LEU A 108 -5.34 15.72 -2.56
CA LEU A 108 -4.96 14.32 -2.81
C LEU A 108 -5.81 13.37 -1.94
N ALA A 109 -6.09 12.18 -2.47
CA ALA A 109 -7.13 11.29 -1.95
C ALA A 109 -6.69 10.41 -0.77
N GLY A 110 -5.42 10.46 -0.39
CA GLY A 110 -4.83 9.66 0.68
C GLY A 110 -3.32 9.82 0.68
N ILE A 111 -2.62 8.99 1.45
CA ILE A 111 -1.19 9.11 1.64
C ILE A 111 -0.53 7.74 1.42
N ALA A 112 0.45 7.67 0.51
CA ALA A 112 1.33 6.53 0.37
C ALA A 112 2.50 6.64 1.37
N VAL A 113 2.78 5.54 2.07
CA VAL A 113 3.84 5.43 3.07
C VAL A 113 4.62 4.15 2.84
N ALA A 114 5.94 4.19 2.98
CA ALA A 114 6.76 2.99 2.91
C ALA A 114 6.48 2.03 4.09
N THR A 115 6.85 0.76 3.95
CA THR A 115 6.80 -0.23 5.04
C THR A 115 7.74 0.10 6.19
N SER A 116 8.86 0.77 5.86
CA SER A 116 9.86 1.21 6.83
C SER A 116 10.70 2.36 6.26
N ASP A 117 11.34 3.12 7.13
CA ASP A 117 12.39 4.09 6.77
C ASP A 117 13.58 3.91 7.71
N GLN A 118 14.79 3.69 7.15
CA GLN A 118 16.04 3.53 7.90
C GLN A 118 15.94 2.53 9.07
N GLY A 119 15.21 1.43 8.89
CA GLY A 119 15.01 0.39 9.90
C GLY A 119 13.95 0.71 10.95
N GLN A 120 13.27 1.83 10.85
CA GLN A 120 12.08 2.16 11.65
C GLN A 120 10.83 1.69 10.90
N TYR A 121 9.93 1.00 11.60
CA TYR A 121 8.68 0.48 11.07
C TYR A 121 7.48 1.31 11.52
N LEU A 122 6.28 0.93 11.11
CA LEU A 122 5.05 1.71 11.27
C LEU A 122 4.72 2.08 12.72
N GLU A 123 5.08 1.24 13.69
CA GLU A 123 4.85 1.53 15.11
C GLU A 123 5.69 2.69 15.66
N ALA A 124 6.75 3.06 14.93
CA ALA A 124 7.62 4.20 15.27
C ALA A 124 7.16 5.52 14.61
N ILE A 125 6.10 5.50 13.83
CA ILE A 125 5.53 6.73 13.25
C ILE A 125 4.99 7.61 14.37
N PRO A 126 5.30 8.93 14.39
CA PRO A 126 4.78 9.86 15.38
C PRO A 126 3.25 9.89 15.42
N GLU A 127 2.68 9.97 16.62
CA GLU A 127 1.22 9.99 16.83
C GLU A 127 0.54 11.11 16.05
N ALA A 128 1.20 12.27 15.91
CA ALA A 128 0.68 13.41 15.14
C ALA A 128 0.36 13.06 13.67
N PHE A 129 1.07 12.12 13.06
CA PHE A 129 0.73 11.64 11.72
C PHE A 129 -0.58 10.83 11.73
N TRP A 130 -0.75 9.94 12.71
CA TRP A 130 -1.97 9.16 12.83
C TRP A 130 -3.19 10.03 13.17
N GLU A 131 -3.01 11.06 14.00
CA GLU A 131 -4.03 12.05 14.29
C GLU A 131 -4.45 12.77 13.00
N LEU A 132 -3.50 13.25 12.20
CA LEU A 132 -3.78 13.87 10.89
C LEU A 132 -4.61 12.94 10.00
N VAL A 133 -4.18 11.68 9.85
CA VAL A 133 -4.85 10.67 9.00
C VAL A 133 -6.29 10.44 9.46
N LEU A 134 -6.52 10.32 10.77
CA LEU A 134 -7.85 10.09 11.33
C LEU A 134 -8.76 11.32 11.23
N ASP A 135 -8.22 12.51 11.42
CA ASP A 135 -8.99 13.78 11.36
C ASP A 135 -9.48 14.08 9.94
N ARG A 136 -8.73 13.67 8.92
CA ARG A 136 -9.10 13.82 7.50
C ARG A 136 -9.81 12.59 6.93
N ASP A 137 -10.04 11.56 7.75
CA ASP A 137 -10.58 10.27 7.28
C ASP A 137 -9.80 9.74 6.05
N ALA A 138 -8.48 9.97 6.03
CA ALA A 138 -7.61 9.63 4.93
C ALA A 138 -7.23 8.15 4.95
N THR A 139 -7.09 7.56 3.77
CA THR A 139 -6.54 6.21 3.63
C THR A 139 -5.02 6.27 3.53
N VAL A 140 -4.34 5.43 4.29
CA VAL A 140 -2.90 5.20 4.13
C VAL A 140 -2.71 3.99 3.22
N PHE A 141 -1.99 4.18 2.12
CA PHE A 141 -1.52 3.10 1.25
C PHE A 141 -0.11 2.70 1.66
N LEU A 142 0.02 1.49 2.18
CA LEU A 142 1.30 0.93 2.61
C LEU A 142 1.94 0.16 1.46
N HIS A 143 3.10 0.64 1.00
CA HIS A 143 3.87 0.02 -0.07
C HIS A 143 5.31 -0.28 0.37
N PRO A 144 5.91 -1.44 0.03
CA PRO A 144 7.30 -1.72 0.37
C PRO A 144 8.25 -0.75 -0.33
N GLY A 145 9.18 -0.17 0.44
CA GLY A 145 10.18 0.76 -0.08
C GLY A 145 11.34 0.09 -0.83
N GLY A 146 12.36 0.89 -1.11
CA GLY A 146 13.57 0.43 -1.80
C GLY A 146 14.50 -0.43 -0.95
N THR A 147 14.43 -0.31 0.38
CA THR A 147 15.21 -1.12 1.33
C THR A 147 14.27 -2.08 2.04
N VAL A 148 14.59 -3.35 2.04
CA VAL A 148 13.76 -4.41 2.63
C VAL A 148 14.52 -5.20 3.68
N VAL A 149 13.79 -5.83 4.60
CA VAL A 149 14.37 -6.70 5.62
C VAL A 149 15.21 -7.82 5.00
N GLY A 150 16.44 -8.00 5.50
CA GLY A 150 17.35 -9.05 5.01
C GLY A 150 17.91 -8.80 3.60
N GLN A 151 17.88 -7.56 3.13
CA GLN A 151 18.33 -7.20 1.77
C GLN A 151 19.78 -7.63 1.49
N GLU A 152 20.63 -7.65 2.50
CA GLU A 152 22.03 -8.09 2.39
C GLU A 152 22.17 -9.57 1.99
N LEU A 153 21.09 -10.36 2.08
CA LEU A 153 21.02 -11.77 1.69
C LEU A 153 20.34 -11.97 0.33
N MET A 154 19.95 -10.87 -0.35
CA MET A 154 19.04 -10.89 -1.51
C MET A 154 19.64 -10.26 -2.77
N ASP A 155 20.97 -10.32 -2.93
CA ASP A 155 21.70 -9.71 -4.04
C ASP A 155 21.57 -10.45 -5.39
N MET A 156 21.03 -11.69 -5.36
CA MET A 156 20.85 -12.54 -6.54
C MET A 156 19.38 -12.78 -6.86
N TYR A 157 19.10 -13.16 -8.10
CA TYR A 157 17.77 -13.60 -8.58
C TYR A 157 16.63 -12.59 -8.38
N ARG A 158 16.96 -11.32 -8.20
CA ARG A 158 15.97 -10.27 -7.82
C ARG A 158 15.21 -10.61 -6.53
N LEU A 159 15.84 -11.32 -5.60
CA LEU A 159 15.19 -11.73 -4.35
C LEU A 159 14.69 -10.55 -3.53
N GLY A 160 15.37 -9.40 -3.57
CA GLY A 160 14.88 -8.17 -2.91
C GLY A 160 13.48 -7.78 -3.36
N GLU A 161 13.17 -7.93 -4.64
CA GLU A 161 11.85 -7.62 -5.20
C GLU A 161 10.84 -8.74 -4.98
N VAL A 162 11.19 -9.97 -5.36
CA VAL A 162 10.22 -11.08 -5.39
C VAL A 162 9.98 -11.72 -4.01
N CYS A 163 10.90 -11.55 -3.07
CA CYS A 163 10.83 -12.11 -1.73
C CYS A 163 10.91 -11.01 -0.66
N GLY A 164 11.90 -10.14 -0.76
CA GLY A 164 12.19 -9.10 0.26
C GLY A 164 11.01 -8.15 0.47
N ARG A 165 10.42 -7.61 -0.60
CA ARG A 165 9.27 -6.70 -0.49
C ARG A 165 8.07 -7.32 0.22
N PRO A 166 7.57 -8.52 -0.15
CA PRO A 166 6.52 -9.19 0.62
C PRO A 166 6.88 -9.48 2.07
N LEU A 167 8.13 -9.86 2.35
CA LEU A 167 8.59 -10.11 3.72
C LEU A 167 8.64 -8.83 4.54
N ASP A 168 9.14 -7.72 3.97
CA ASP A 168 9.19 -6.43 4.66
C ASP A 168 7.79 -5.91 5.00
N THR A 169 6.84 -6.01 4.07
CA THR A 169 5.42 -5.72 4.33
C THR A 169 4.88 -6.58 5.47
N THR A 170 5.21 -7.88 5.48
CA THR A 170 4.77 -8.80 6.53
C THR A 170 5.29 -8.39 7.91
N VAL A 171 6.58 -8.07 8.00
CA VAL A 171 7.22 -7.62 9.25
C VAL A 171 6.60 -6.32 9.73
N SER A 172 6.42 -5.36 8.81
CA SER A 172 5.81 -4.06 9.10
C SER A 172 4.41 -4.22 9.70
N LEU A 173 3.55 -5.01 9.05
CA LEU A 173 2.18 -5.26 9.51
C LEU A 173 2.13 -6.06 10.82
N ALA A 174 2.99 -7.07 10.99
CA ALA A 174 3.06 -7.82 12.23
C ALA A 174 3.48 -6.91 13.41
N ARG A 175 4.46 -6.02 13.21
CA ARG A 175 4.87 -5.03 14.22
C ARG A 175 3.74 -4.06 14.53
N LEU A 176 3.08 -3.51 13.53
CA LEU A 176 1.95 -2.59 13.70
C LEU A 176 0.83 -3.23 14.54
N VAL A 177 0.47 -4.49 14.24
CA VAL A 177 -0.52 -5.26 15.00
C VAL A 177 -0.06 -5.49 16.44
N LEU A 178 1.13 -6.07 16.63
CA LEU A 178 1.63 -6.47 17.95
C LEU A 178 1.96 -5.28 18.85
N HIS A 179 2.23 -4.10 18.30
CA HIS A 179 2.34 -2.85 19.05
C HIS A 179 0.99 -2.18 19.34
N GLY A 180 -0.13 -2.80 18.96
CA GLY A 180 -1.47 -2.35 19.26
C GLY A 180 -1.88 -1.06 18.56
N VAL A 181 -1.25 -0.71 17.42
CA VAL A 181 -1.62 0.50 16.66
C VAL A 181 -3.06 0.39 16.18
N LEU A 182 -3.45 -0.76 15.60
CA LEU A 182 -4.83 -0.98 15.14
C LEU A 182 -5.85 -1.09 16.29
N GLU A 183 -5.42 -1.43 17.49
CA GLU A 183 -6.28 -1.39 18.67
C GLU A 183 -6.55 0.03 19.13
N ARG A 184 -5.51 0.87 19.21
CA ARG A 184 -5.65 2.28 19.58
C ARG A 184 -6.37 3.10 18.51
N LEU A 185 -6.21 2.73 17.23
CA LEU A 185 -6.74 3.46 16.08
C LEU A 185 -7.76 2.64 15.30
N PRO A 186 -8.94 2.34 15.89
CA PRO A 186 -9.90 1.41 15.29
C PRO A 186 -10.53 1.91 13.98
N ARG A 187 -10.42 3.20 13.68
CA ARG A 187 -10.92 3.81 12.45
C ARG A 187 -9.86 3.97 11.37
N LEU A 188 -8.60 3.57 11.63
CA LEU A 188 -7.53 3.66 10.65
C LEU A 188 -7.85 2.82 9.42
N ARG A 189 -7.85 3.45 8.26
CA ARG A 189 -7.97 2.79 6.96
C ARG A 189 -6.58 2.59 6.36
N LEU A 190 -6.19 1.34 6.27
CA LEU A 190 -4.89 0.94 5.75
C LEU A 190 -5.08 -0.02 4.57
N LEU A 191 -4.69 0.41 3.36
CA LEU A 191 -4.59 -0.45 2.19
C LEU A 191 -3.14 -0.94 2.09
N CYS A 192 -2.96 -2.26 2.04
CA CYS A 192 -1.65 -2.89 2.03
C CYS A 192 -1.35 -3.48 0.66
N ALA A 193 -0.23 -3.07 0.08
CA ALA A 193 0.27 -3.59 -1.20
C ALA A 193 0.59 -5.08 -1.13
N HIS A 194 0.53 -5.75 -2.29
CA HIS A 194 0.90 -7.15 -2.48
C HIS A 194 0.16 -8.10 -1.52
N ALA A 195 -1.16 -7.88 -1.36
CA ALA A 195 -2.02 -8.60 -0.41
C ALA A 195 -1.48 -8.63 1.03
N GLY A 196 -0.75 -7.59 1.44
CA GLY A 196 -0.11 -7.51 2.75
C GLY A 196 1.08 -8.47 2.92
N GLY A 197 1.71 -8.87 1.81
CA GLY A 197 2.81 -9.84 1.83
C GLY A 197 2.35 -11.22 2.25
N ALA A 198 2.91 -11.76 3.32
CA ALA A 198 2.55 -13.06 3.90
C ALA A 198 1.74 -12.95 5.19
N ILE A 199 1.21 -11.76 5.53
CA ILE A 199 0.53 -11.54 6.84
C ILE A 199 -0.65 -12.49 7.04
N CYS A 200 -1.42 -12.77 5.98
CA CYS A 200 -2.53 -13.72 6.03
C CYS A 200 -2.08 -15.15 6.30
N ALA A 201 -0.90 -15.54 5.80
CA ALA A 201 -0.35 -16.88 5.97
C ALA A 201 0.20 -17.12 7.38
N ILE A 202 0.65 -16.07 8.06
CA ILE A 202 1.23 -16.16 9.40
C ILE A 202 0.30 -15.71 10.52
N ALA A 203 -0.93 -15.26 10.23
CA ALA A 203 -1.86 -14.71 11.20
C ALA A 203 -2.13 -15.67 12.37
N ASP A 204 -2.38 -16.96 12.11
CA ASP A 204 -2.59 -17.97 13.14
C ASP A 204 -1.32 -18.23 13.96
N ARG A 205 -0.14 -18.03 13.37
CA ARG A 205 1.12 -18.11 14.10
C ARG A 205 1.36 -16.91 15.01
N LEU A 206 0.86 -15.73 14.63
CA LEU A 206 0.85 -14.56 15.52
C LEU A 206 -0.09 -14.77 16.70
N ASP A 207 -1.25 -15.39 16.48
CA ASP A 207 -2.17 -15.77 17.56
C ASP A 207 -1.53 -16.74 18.53
N PHE A 208 -0.88 -17.79 18.03
CA PHE A 208 -0.12 -18.72 18.85
C PHE A 208 0.98 -18.00 19.66
N GLY A 209 1.71 -17.08 19.03
CA GLY A 209 2.69 -16.25 19.76
C GLY A 209 2.02 -15.41 20.86
N HIS A 210 0.88 -14.84 20.59
CA HIS A 210 0.11 -14.04 21.55
C HIS A 210 -0.40 -14.90 22.73
N GLU A 211 -0.84 -16.11 22.50
CA GLU A 211 -1.22 -17.06 23.55
C GLU A 211 -0.05 -17.40 24.49
N LEU A 212 1.18 -17.43 23.95
CA LEU A 212 2.40 -17.74 24.73
C LEU A 212 2.94 -16.55 25.55
N ARG A 213 2.32 -15.37 25.49
CA ARG A 213 2.83 -14.14 26.15
C ARG A 213 3.03 -14.28 27.66
N ASP A 214 2.25 -15.14 28.30
CA ASP A 214 2.31 -15.38 29.74
C ASP A 214 3.37 -16.43 30.12
N TYR A 215 4.01 -17.07 29.16
CA TYR A 215 5.08 -18.04 29.37
C TYR A 215 6.44 -17.33 29.39
N ALA A 216 6.87 -16.88 30.55
CA ALA A 216 8.08 -16.08 30.78
C ALA A 216 9.35 -16.54 30.02
N PRO A 217 9.63 -17.85 29.80
CA PRO A 217 10.80 -18.28 29.05
C PRO A 217 10.76 -17.93 27.57
N LEU A 218 9.61 -17.58 27.04
CA LEU A 218 9.37 -17.36 25.61
C LEU A 218 9.21 -15.86 25.25
N GLY A 219 9.21 -14.97 26.26
CA GLY A 219 9.14 -13.51 26.05
C GLY A 219 10.50 -12.88 25.72
N PRO A 220 10.55 -11.58 25.38
CA PRO A 220 9.58 -10.53 25.68
C PRO A 220 8.51 -10.38 24.59
N TRP A 221 7.26 -10.41 24.97
CA TRP A 221 6.10 -10.19 24.07
C TRP A 221 5.66 -8.73 24.03
N GLY A 222 6.54 -7.80 24.40
CA GLY A 222 6.24 -6.37 24.46
C GLY A 222 5.34 -6.00 25.64
N ALA A 223 5.13 -4.69 25.79
CA ALA A 223 4.31 -4.13 26.86
C ALA A 223 2.82 -4.02 26.49
N VAL A 224 2.44 -4.33 25.25
CA VAL A 224 1.09 -4.15 24.78
C VAL A 224 0.31 -5.46 24.86
N ASN A 225 -0.74 -5.46 25.68
CA ASN A 225 -1.71 -6.54 25.73
C ASN A 225 -2.83 -6.20 24.74
N LEU A 226 -2.89 -6.92 23.62
CA LEU A 226 -4.01 -6.83 22.71
C LEU A 226 -5.26 -7.45 23.36
N SER A 227 -6.42 -6.80 23.18
CA SER A 227 -7.70 -7.31 23.69
C SER A 227 -8.23 -8.49 22.87
N GLU A 228 -7.88 -8.54 21.58
CA GLU A 228 -8.25 -9.59 20.65
C GLU A 228 -7.01 -10.31 20.12
N PRO A 229 -7.14 -11.53 19.55
CA PRO A 229 -6.04 -12.18 18.87
C PRO A 229 -5.51 -11.34 17.70
N PRO A 230 -4.20 -11.37 17.38
CA PRO A 230 -3.61 -10.67 16.26
C PRO A 230 -4.35 -10.86 14.92
N SER A 231 -4.87 -12.06 14.65
CA SER A 231 -5.64 -12.36 13.44
C SER A 231 -6.90 -11.52 13.29
N ALA A 232 -7.54 -11.10 14.39
CA ALA A 232 -8.70 -10.22 14.37
C ALA A 232 -8.37 -8.82 13.84
N TYR A 233 -7.16 -8.33 14.13
CA TYR A 233 -6.67 -7.05 13.57
C TYR A 233 -6.24 -7.21 12.11
N VAL A 234 -5.61 -8.34 11.74
CA VAL A 234 -5.29 -8.65 10.34
C VAL A 234 -6.56 -8.67 9.48
N ALA A 235 -7.66 -9.21 9.98
CA ALA A 235 -8.94 -9.25 9.29
C ALA A 235 -9.56 -7.87 8.99
N ARG A 236 -9.06 -6.80 9.61
CA ARG A 236 -9.52 -5.41 9.40
C ARG A 236 -8.72 -4.67 8.33
N LEU A 237 -7.60 -5.22 7.88
CA LEU A 237 -6.76 -4.61 6.84
C LEU A 237 -7.47 -4.67 5.49
N HIS A 238 -7.31 -3.61 4.68
CA HIS A 238 -7.59 -3.69 3.26
C HIS A 238 -6.35 -4.21 2.54
N LEU A 239 -6.54 -5.16 1.64
CA LEU A 239 -5.45 -5.79 0.90
C LEU A 239 -5.71 -5.63 -0.59
N ASP A 240 -4.67 -5.28 -1.36
CA ASP A 240 -4.81 -5.29 -2.80
C ASP A 240 -4.79 -6.71 -3.38
N THR A 241 -5.02 -6.84 -4.67
CA THR A 241 -5.05 -8.13 -5.37
C THR A 241 -3.74 -8.48 -6.07
N VAL A 242 -2.65 -7.76 -5.80
CA VAL A 242 -1.35 -7.97 -6.43
C VAL A 242 -0.63 -9.16 -5.81
N THR A 243 -0.98 -10.36 -6.27
CA THR A 243 -0.42 -11.61 -5.75
C THR A 243 0.26 -12.46 -6.82
N TYR A 244 0.16 -12.04 -8.08
CA TYR A 244 0.67 -12.75 -9.26
C TYR A 244 0.17 -14.20 -9.39
N GLY A 245 -0.88 -14.56 -8.64
CA GLY A 245 -1.52 -15.86 -8.69
C GLY A 245 -2.70 -16.01 -7.73
N ALA A 246 -3.66 -16.89 -8.03
CA ALA A 246 -4.90 -17.03 -7.28
C ALA A 246 -4.74 -17.66 -5.88
N ALA A 247 -3.66 -18.40 -5.61
CA ALA A 247 -3.53 -19.14 -4.34
C ALA A 247 -3.44 -18.22 -3.12
N LEU A 248 -2.52 -17.23 -3.16
CA LEU A 248 -2.37 -16.26 -2.07
C LEU A 248 -3.60 -15.34 -1.99
N LEU A 249 -4.16 -14.95 -3.14
CA LEU A 249 -5.35 -14.11 -3.18
C LEU A 249 -6.57 -14.81 -2.55
N ARG A 250 -6.71 -16.12 -2.76
CA ARG A 250 -7.77 -16.92 -2.10
C ARG A 250 -7.56 -17.01 -0.58
N LEU A 251 -6.31 -17.11 -0.14
CA LEU A 251 -5.99 -17.05 1.29
C LEU A 251 -6.34 -15.68 1.88
N ALA A 252 -6.00 -14.59 1.19
CA ALA A 252 -6.35 -13.24 1.58
C ALA A 252 -7.89 -13.07 1.66
N LEU A 253 -8.63 -13.51 0.63
CA LEU A 253 -10.10 -13.50 0.63
C LEU A 253 -10.69 -14.23 1.86
N ASN A 254 -10.16 -15.41 2.18
CA ASN A 254 -10.62 -16.18 3.32
C ASN A 254 -10.33 -15.50 4.67
N ARG A 255 -9.27 -14.69 4.75
CA ARG A 255 -8.87 -14.00 5.97
C ARG A 255 -9.61 -12.69 6.19
N VAL A 256 -9.72 -11.85 5.16
CA VAL A 256 -10.25 -10.50 5.30
C VAL A 256 -11.66 -10.33 4.69
N GLY A 257 -12.10 -11.25 3.85
CA GLY A 257 -13.36 -11.14 3.12
C GLY A 257 -13.31 -10.21 1.90
N ALA A 258 -14.30 -10.33 1.02
CA ALA A 258 -14.36 -9.56 -0.22
C ALA A 258 -14.53 -8.04 0.00
N SER A 259 -15.09 -7.63 1.14
CA SER A 259 -15.25 -6.21 1.50
C SER A 259 -13.92 -5.49 1.80
N GLN A 260 -12.86 -6.24 2.10
CA GLN A 260 -11.53 -5.71 2.41
C GLN A 260 -10.52 -5.95 1.27
N LEU A 261 -10.91 -6.66 0.21
CA LEU A 261 -10.08 -6.79 -0.98
C LEU A 261 -10.31 -5.63 -1.95
N VAL A 262 -9.22 -5.14 -2.53
CA VAL A 262 -9.23 -4.00 -3.44
C VAL A 262 -8.41 -4.34 -4.67
N PHE A 263 -9.01 -4.22 -5.85
CA PHE A 263 -8.28 -4.49 -7.10
C PHE A 263 -7.08 -3.55 -7.24
N GLY A 264 -5.92 -4.12 -7.53
CA GLY A 264 -4.67 -3.44 -7.82
C GLY A 264 -3.87 -4.22 -8.85
N SER A 265 -3.04 -3.54 -9.63
CA SER A 265 -2.26 -4.15 -10.71
C SER A 265 -0.76 -4.06 -10.54
N ASP A 266 -0.26 -3.09 -9.74
CA ASP A 266 1.16 -2.72 -9.64
C ASP A 266 1.73 -2.28 -11.00
N ASN A 267 0.93 -1.59 -11.79
CA ASN A 267 1.31 -1.07 -13.11
C ASN A 267 1.95 0.32 -12.98
N PRO A 268 2.94 0.68 -13.76
CA PRO A 268 3.56 -0.02 -14.89
C PRO A 268 4.81 -0.86 -14.57
N PRO A 269 5.40 -0.90 -13.32
CA PRO A 269 6.57 -1.74 -13.06
C PRO A 269 6.37 -3.20 -13.48
N VAL A 270 5.13 -3.69 -13.37
CA VAL A 270 4.73 -5.00 -13.87
C VAL A 270 4.37 -4.89 -15.35
N PRO A 271 5.19 -5.45 -16.26
CA PRO A 271 5.05 -5.21 -17.70
C PRO A 271 4.00 -6.11 -18.36
N PHE A 272 3.03 -6.60 -17.60
CA PHE A 272 1.96 -7.43 -18.12
C PHE A 272 0.69 -6.62 -18.37
N PRO A 273 -0.16 -7.03 -19.34
CA PRO A 273 -1.46 -6.40 -19.55
C PRO A 273 -2.30 -6.40 -18.25
N LEU A 274 -2.99 -5.31 -17.96
CA LEU A 274 -3.89 -5.19 -16.79
C LEU A 274 -4.95 -6.30 -16.76
N ARG A 275 -5.35 -6.81 -17.94
CA ARG A 275 -6.28 -7.93 -18.07
C ARG A 275 -5.82 -9.18 -17.34
N ARG A 276 -4.49 -9.38 -17.20
CA ARG A 276 -3.95 -10.51 -16.42
C ARG A 276 -4.27 -10.35 -14.93
N SER A 277 -4.15 -9.16 -14.37
CA SER A 277 -4.47 -8.88 -12.97
C SER A 277 -5.97 -9.04 -12.69
N LEU A 278 -6.83 -8.61 -13.61
CA LEU A 278 -8.28 -8.87 -13.55
C LEU A 278 -8.59 -10.37 -13.53
N GLY A 279 -7.89 -11.17 -14.33
CA GLY A 279 -8.05 -12.62 -14.38
C GLY A 279 -7.77 -13.33 -13.03
N TYR A 280 -6.93 -12.76 -12.16
CA TYR A 280 -6.73 -13.32 -10.82
C TYR A 280 -7.95 -13.14 -9.92
N VAL A 281 -8.67 -12.02 -10.05
CA VAL A 281 -9.92 -11.76 -9.33
C VAL A 281 -11.04 -12.66 -9.88
N GLU A 282 -11.15 -12.80 -11.21
CA GLU A 282 -12.11 -13.68 -11.87
C GLU A 282 -11.96 -15.16 -11.40
N ALA A 283 -10.73 -15.59 -11.07
CA ALA A 283 -10.45 -16.95 -10.59
C ALA A 283 -10.85 -17.20 -9.12
N LEU A 284 -11.44 -16.22 -8.41
CA LEU A 284 -11.85 -16.37 -7.01
C LEU A 284 -13.26 -16.93 -6.83
N ASP A 285 -14.02 -17.09 -7.91
CA ASP A 285 -15.42 -17.56 -7.88
C ASP A 285 -16.31 -16.68 -6.96
N LEU A 286 -16.15 -15.37 -7.03
CA LEU A 286 -16.92 -14.41 -6.26
C LEU A 286 -18.35 -14.27 -6.79
N THR A 287 -19.30 -13.93 -5.93
CA THR A 287 -20.62 -13.46 -6.36
C THR A 287 -20.50 -12.16 -7.14
N GLU A 288 -21.50 -11.81 -7.95
CA GLU A 288 -21.54 -10.53 -8.68
C GLU A 288 -21.35 -9.33 -7.76
N GLY A 289 -21.99 -9.36 -6.58
CA GLY A 289 -21.87 -8.32 -5.57
C GLY A 289 -20.44 -8.19 -4.99
N GLU A 290 -19.79 -9.32 -4.71
CA GLU A 290 -18.40 -9.34 -4.23
C GLU A 290 -17.44 -8.92 -5.32
N THR A 291 -17.61 -9.38 -6.55
CA THR A 291 -16.82 -8.96 -7.70
C THR A 291 -16.87 -7.43 -7.89
N ALA A 292 -18.09 -6.85 -7.83
CA ALA A 292 -18.25 -5.41 -7.93
C ALA A 292 -17.62 -4.66 -6.73
N ALA A 293 -17.58 -5.27 -5.54
CA ALA A 293 -16.90 -4.69 -4.39
C ALA A 293 -15.39 -4.66 -4.61
N VAL A 294 -14.79 -5.79 -4.93
CA VAL A 294 -13.34 -5.94 -5.14
C VAL A 294 -12.85 -5.07 -6.30
N LEU A 295 -13.55 -5.09 -7.44
CA LEU A 295 -13.12 -4.40 -8.64
C LEU A 295 -13.34 -2.88 -8.62
N GLY A 296 -14.15 -2.34 -7.69
CA GLY A 296 -14.40 -0.90 -7.73
C GLY A 296 -14.95 -0.29 -6.45
N ARG A 297 -16.03 -0.81 -5.85
CA ARG A 297 -16.70 -0.15 -4.71
C ARG A 297 -15.78 0.05 -3.50
N ASN A 298 -14.92 -0.91 -3.21
CA ASN A 298 -14.02 -0.82 -2.06
C ASN A 298 -12.97 0.30 -2.26
N ALA A 299 -12.36 0.39 -3.46
CA ALA A 299 -11.44 1.45 -3.79
C ALA A 299 -12.12 2.84 -3.75
N ARG A 300 -13.36 2.94 -4.29
CA ARG A 300 -14.14 4.19 -4.24
C ARG A 300 -14.42 4.64 -2.82
N ALA A 301 -14.72 3.70 -1.92
CA ALA A 301 -14.97 4.01 -0.52
C ALA A 301 -13.68 4.45 0.21
N LEU A 302 -12.54 3.83 -0.11
CA LEU A 302 -11.25 4.18 0.50
C LEU A 302 -10.73 5.54 0.07
N PHE A 303 -10.82 5.84 -1.22
CA PHE A 303 -10.19 7.03 -1.82
C PHE A 303 -11.19 8.09 -2.26
N HIS A 304 -12.45 7.97 -1.82
CA HIS A 304 -13.52 8.91 -2.17
C HIS A 304 -13.65 9.16 -3.69
N VAL A 305 -13.36 8.14 -4.52
CA VAL A 305 -13.45 8.21 -5.98
C VAL A 305 -14.92 8.37 -6.39
N ARG A 306 -15.21 9.40 -7.19
CA ARG A 306 -16.59 9.73 -7.68
C ARG A 306 -17.02 8.87 -8.86
#